data_6f6ab076b162f572b8d493b5b989a2c7
#
_entry.id   6f6ab076b162f572b8d493b5b989a2c7
#
_cell.length_a   1.000
_cell.length_b   1.000
_cell.length_c   1.000
_cell.angle_alpha   90.00
_cell.angle_beta   90.00
_cell.angle_gamma   90.00
#
_symmetry.space_group_name_H-M   'P 1'
#
loop_
_entity.id
_entity.type
_entity.pdbx_description
1 polymer ?
#
loop_
_entity_poly.entity_id
_entity_poly.type
_entity_poly.pdbx_seq_one_letter_code
_entity_poly.pdbx_strand_id
1 'polypeptide(L)'
;MVQRVQKALARTVMHQRSYGCPLSSTALLQDLHWLPIEWRIRFKLATLAYKALHTGQTPYLAELLRRNEPVRTLRSSSSLLLSVPRCNLKFGSRAFRISTPKIWNSLPANIRDSPSLPSFRRHLKTHYFQLAYLSP
;
A
#
# COMPACT_ATOMS: atom_id res chain seq x y z
N MET A 1 -12.72 -3.55 13.63
CA MET A 1 -13.52 -4.75 13.37
C MET A 1 -12.84 -5.70 12.37
N VAL A 2 -12.51 -5.29 11.15
CA VAL A 2 -11.94 -6.16 10.08
C VAL A 2 -10.62 -6.85 10.48
N GLN A 3 -9.73 -6.18 11.22
CA GLN A 3 -8.49 -6.78 11.72
C GLN A 3 -8.75 -7.96 12.68
N ARG A 4 -9.82 -7.91 13.47
CA ARG A 4 -10.22 -9.02 14.36
C ARG A 4 -10.65 -10.24 13.56
N VAL A 5 -11.41 -10.04 12.48
CA VAL A 5 -11.84 -11.12 11.58
C VAL A 5 -10.63 -11.78 10.91
N GLN A 6 -9.69 -10.99 10.42
CA GLN A 6 -8.46 -11.52 9.81
C GLN A 6 -7.65 -12.37 10.79
N LYS A 7 -7.50 -11.91 12.04
CA LYS A 7 -6.81 -12.68 13.09
C LYS A 7 -7.55 -13.96 13.45
N ALA A 8 -8.88 -13.94 13.50
CA ALA A 8 -9.69 -15.13 13.73
C ALA A 8 -9.52 -16.15 12.60
N LEU A 9 -9.58 -15.71 11.34
CA LEU A 9 -9.34 -16.56 10.18
C LEU A 9 -7.94 -17.18 10.20
N ALA A 10 -6.91 -16.40 10.53
CA ALA A 10 -5.55 -16.91 10.62
C ALA A 10 -5.44 -18.03 11.68
N ARG A 11 -6.07 -17.89 12.83
CA ARG A 11 -6.13 -18.92 13.85
C ARG A 11 -6.84 -20.19 13.36
N THR A 12 -7.95 -20.04 12.67
CA THR A 12 -8.70 -21.18 12.10
C THR A 12 -7.86 -21.95 11.09
N VAL A 13 -7.16 -21.24 10.19
CA VAL A 13 -6.32 -21.86 9.17
C VAL A 13 -5.13 -22.59 9.80
N MET A 14 -4.48 -21.99 10.81
CA MET A 14 -3.29 -22.55 11.44
C MET A 14 -3.61 -23.61 12.49
N HIS A 15 -4.80 -23.60 13.10
CA HIS A 15 -5.20 -24.60 14.08
C HIS A 15 -5.23 -26.03 13.51
N GLN A 16 -5.42 -26.16 12.21
CA GLN A 16 -5.32 -27.46 11.52
C GLN A 16 -3.86 -27.95 11.36
N ARG A 17 -2.86 -27.08 11.60
CA ARG A 17 -1.43 -27.40 11.43
C ARG A 17 -0.62 -27.50 12.71
N SER A 18 -1.10 -27.00 13.83
CA SER A 18 -0.30 -26.91 15.08
C SER A 18 -1.08 -27.39 16.29
N TYR A 19 -0.94 -28.64 16.60
CA TYR A 19 -1.19 -29.13 17.96
C TYR A 19 -0.07 -28.59 18.86
N GLY A 20 -0.36 -27.62 19.72
CA GLY A 20 0.44 -27.44 20.93
C GLY A 20 1.14 -26.12 21.23
N CYS A 21 1.06 -25.04 20.43
CA CYS A 21 1.66 -23.76 20.84
C CYS A 21 0.78 -22.54 20.49
N PRO A 22 0.41 -21.69 21.48
CA PRO A 22 -0.37 -20.49 21.23
C PRO A 22 0.52 -19.41 20.62
N LEU A 23 0.68 -19.44 19.28
CA LEU A 23 1.37 -18.38 18.57
C LEU A 23 0.60 -17.06 18.64
N SER A 24 1.32 -15.98 18.76
CA SER A 24 0.77 -14.63 18.68
C SER A 24 0.01 -14.46 17.35
N SER A 25 -1.12 -13.74 17.38
CA SER A 25 -1.89 -13.47 16.13
C SER A 25 -1.06 -12.80 15.05
N THR A 26 -0.03 -12.04 15.42
CA THR A 26 0.90 -11.39 14.50
C THR A 26 1.84 -12.42 13.87
N ALA A 27 2.38 -13.35 14.67
CA ALA A 27 3.21 -14.44 14.16
C ALA A 27 2.45 -15.33 13.17
N LEU A 28 1.17 -15.63 13.47
CA LEU A 28 0.31 -16.40 12.54
C LEU A 28 0.11 -15.70 11.19
N LEU A 29 -0.10 -14.38 11.19
CA LEU A 29 -0.21 -13.61 9.95
C LEU A 29 1.12 -13.59 9.18
N GLN A 30 2.25 -13.52 9.89
CA GLN A 30 3.58 -13.55 9.30
C GLN A 30 3.87 -14.90 8.64
N ASP A 31 3.59 -16.02 9.32
CA ASP A 31 3.76 -17.37 8.79
C ASP A 31 2.89 -17.64 7.56
N LEU A 32 1.66 -17.10 7.55
CA LEU A 32 0.76 -17.17 6.40
C LEU A 32 1.12 -16.21 5.27
N HIS A 33 2.15 -15.39 5.43
CA HIS A 33 2.52 -14.31 4.50
C HIS A 33 1.36 -13.35 4.21
N TRP A 34 0.51 -13.11 5.20
CA TRP A 34 -0.63 -12.20 5.12
C TRP A 34 -0.26 -10.82 5.64
N LEU A 35 -0.51 -9.82 4.83
CA LEU A 35 -0.39 -8.44 5.28
C LEU A 35 -1.53 -8.09 6.23
N PRO A 36 -1.26 -7.37 7.33
CA PRO A 36 -2.30 -6.75 8.16
C PRO A 36 -3.22 -5.86 7.31
N ILE A 37 -4.46 -5.68 7.74
CA ILE A 37 -5.50 -4.97 6.96
C ILE A 37 -5.05 -3.57 6.56
N GLU A 38 -4.38 -2.83 7.44
CA GLU A 38 -3.87 -1.50 7.12
C GLU A 38 -2.93 -1.51 5.89
N TRP A 39 -2.00 -2.45 5.87
CA TRP A 39 -1.05 -2.62 4.77
C TRP A 39 -1.70 -3.15 3.50
N ARG A 40 -2.75 -3.95 3.62
CA ARG A 40 -3.57 -4.39 2.47
C ARG A 40 -4.32 -3.22 1.83
N ILE A 41 -4.85 -2.29 2.62
CA ILE A 41 -5.48 -1.07 2.11
C ILE A 41 -4.45 -0.23 1.35
N ARG A 42 -3.28 0.02 1.94
CA ARG A 42 -2.18 0.75 1.28
C ARG A 42 -1.73 0.06 0.00
N PHE A 43 -1.60 -1.25 0.02
CA PHE A 43 -1.27 -2.06 -1.16
C PHE A 43 -2.30 -1.89 -2.28
N LYS A 44 -3.59 -1.92 -1.95
CA LYS A 44 -4.67 -1.74 -2.93
C LYS A 44 -4.64 -0.34 -3.53
N LEU A 45 -4.53 0.69 -2.71
CA LEU A 45 -4.49 2.08 -3.16
C LEU A 45 -3.27 2.37 -4.05
N ALA A 46 -2.08 1.89 -3.66
CA ALA A 46 -0.87 2.02 -4.46
C ALA A 46 -0.98 1.29 -5.81
N THR A 47 -1.59 0.09 -5.81
CA THR A 47 -1.83 -0.68 -7.04
C THR A 47 -2.80 0.06 -7.99
N LEU A 48 -3.85 0.68 -7.45
CA LEU A 48 -4.79 1.48 -8.24
C LEU A 48 -4.11 2.74 -8.80
N ALA A 49 -3.25 3.40 -8.00
CA ALA A 49 -2.45 4.53 -8.46
C ALA A 49 -1.53 4.13 -9.63
N TYR A 50 -0.81 3.01 -9.50
CA TYR A 50 0.04 2.50 -10.57
C TYR A 50 -0.75 2.27 -11.86
N LYS A 51 -1.90 1.60 -11.77
CA LYS A 51 -2.77 1.37 -12.93
C LYS A 51 -3.24 2.68 -13.57
N ALA A 52 -3.70 3.63 -12.76
CA ALA A 52 -4.17 4.91 -13.26
C ALA A 52 -3.06 5.72 -13.97
N LEU A 53 -1.84 5.69 -13.43
CA LEU A 53 -0.71 6.46 -13.95
C LEU A 53 -0.01 5.84 -15.16
N HIS A 54 0.09 4.51 -15.22
CA HIS A 54 0.89 3.79 -16.21
C HIS A 54 0.06 3.06 -17.28
N THR A 55 -1.14 2.59 -16.95
CA THR A 55 -1.94 1.78 -17.90
C THR A 55 -3.16 2.51 -18.46
N GLY A 56 -3.54 3.64 -17.87
CA GLY A 56 -4.73 4.38 -18.30
C GLY A 56 -6.06 3.63 -18.16
N GLN A 57 -6.07 2.44 -17.52
CA GLN A 57 -7.26 1.60 -17.40
C GLN A 57 -8.40 2.20 -16.57
N THR A 58 -8.11 3.23 -15.79
CA THR A 58 -9.09 3.90 -14.94
C THR A 58 -8.99 5.41 -15.10
N PRO A 59 -9.48 5.98 -16.22
CA PRO A 59 -9.29 7.39 -16.55
C PRO A 59 -9.84 8.33 -15.47
N TYR A 60 -10.99 8.04 -14.89
CA TYR A 60 -11.58 8.84 -13.81
C TYR A 60 -10.71 8.87 -12.53
N LEU A 61 -9.97 7.81 -12.23
CA LEU A 61 -9.01 7.80 -11.12
C LEU A 61 -7.74 8.59 -11.46
N ALA A 62 -7.31 8.55 -12.73
CA ALA A 62 -6.17 9.32 -13.18
C ALA A 62 -6.41 10.83 -13.08
N GLU A 63 -7.63 11.28 -13.36
CA GLU A 63 -8.04 12.69 -13.21
C GLU A 63 -7.98 13.18 -11.75
N LEU A 64 -8.22 12.28 -10.79
CA LEU A 64 -8.12 12.59 -9.37
C LEU A 64 -6.66 12.67 -8.86
N LEU A 65 -5.72 12.07 -9.60
CA LEU A 65 -4.31 12.00 -9.25
C LEU A 65 -3.52 13.01 -10.09
N ARG A 66 -3.26 14.17 -9.52
CA ARG A 66 -2.45 15.21 -10.18
C ARG A 66 -0.98 14.96 -9.93
N ARG A 67 -0.16 14.99 -10.99
CA ARG A 67 1.29 15.00 -10.87
C ARG A 67 1.76 16.28 -10.20
N ASN A 68 2.79 16.18 -9.38
CA ASN A 68 3.43 17.35 -8.80
C ASN A 68 4.33 17.97 -9.89
N GLU A 69 3.94 19.14 -10.38
CA GLU A 69 4.74 19.94 -11.31
C GLU A 69 5.45 21.03 -10.50
N PRO A 70 6.74 20.84 -10.17
CA PRO A 70 7.49 21.86 -9.44
C PRO A 70 7.72 23.09 -10.32
N VAL A 71 7.51 24.29 -9.77
CA VAL A 71 7.73 25.58 -10.44
C VAL A 71 9.19 25.75 -10.87
N ARG A 72 10.13 25.05 -10.22
CA ARG A 72 11.56 25.03 -10.58
C ARG A 72 12.00 23.58 -10.75
N THR A 73 12.76 23.32 -11.82
CA THR A 73 13.42 22.03 -12.06
C THR A 73 14.50 21.79 -11.02
N LEU A 74 14.19 20.96 -10.03
CA LEU A 74 15.14 20.46 -9.06
C LEU A 74 15.65 19.08 -9.51
N ARG A 75 16.80 18.63 -8.98
CA ARG A 75 17.33 17.28 -9.25
C ARG A 75 16.33 16.16 -8.92
N SER A 76 15.38 16.41 -8.01
CA SER A 76 14.29 15.50 -7.63
C SER A 76 13.04 15.62 -8.51
N SER A 77 13.02 16.52 -9.51
CA SER A 77 11.85 16.74 -10.37
C SER A 77 11.54 15.56 -11.30
N SER A 78 12.49 14.63 -11.50
CA SER A 78 12.30 13.41 -12.29
C SER A 78 11.51 12.33 -11.54
N SER A 79 11.29 12.48 -10.23
CA SER A 79 10.51 11.50 -9.48
C SER A 79 9.02 11.68 -9.75
N LEU A 80 8.33 10.58 -10.10
CA LEU A 80 6.87 10.52 -10.32
C LEU A 80 6.09 10.77 -9.01
N LEU A 81 6.21 11.97 -8.45
CA LEU A 81 5.48 12.35 -7.25
C LEU A 81 4.11 12.92 -7.61
N LEU A 82 3.16 12.71 -6.71
CA LEU A 82 1.80 13.22 -6.82
C LEU A 82 1.57 14.41 -5.91
N SER A 83 0.77 15.37 -6.38
CA SER A 83 0.33 16.50 -5.58
C SER A 83 -0.64 16.03 -4.50
N VAL A 84 -0.37 16.41 -3.24
CA VAL A 84 -1.23 16.06 -2.09
C VAL A 84 -2.12 17.25 -1.77
N PRO A 85 -3.43 17.20 -2.02
CA PRO A 85 -4.34 18.27 -1.66
C PRO A 85 -4.40 18.48 -0.14
N ARG A 86 -4.52 19.70 0.30
CA ARG A 86 -4.74 20.01 1.72
C ARG A 86 -6.12 19.57 2.16
N CYS A 87 -6.23 18.89 3.30
CA CYS A 87 -7.48 18.51 3.91
C CYS A 87 -7.39 18.60 5.42
N ASN A 88 -8.26 19.39 6.00
CA ASN A 88 -8.31 19.63 7.45
C ASN A 88 -9.29 18.67 8.16
N LEU A 89 -10.10 17.92 7.40
CA LEU A 89 -11.10 17.02 7.96
C LEU A 89 -10.54 15.60 8.11
N LYS A 90 -10.66 15.01 9.30
CA LYS A 90 -10.21 13.64 9.58
C LYS A 90 -10.85 12.62 8.64
N PHE A 91 -12.13 12.75 8.33
CA PHE A 91 -12.83 11.85 7.42
C PHE A 91 -12.38 12.08 5.97
N GLY A 92 -12.29 13.33 5.53
CA GLY A 92 -11.84 13.68 4.17
C GLY A 92 -10.43 13.21 3.85
N SER A 93 -9.54 13.11 4.86
CA SER A 93 -8.18 12.64 4.67
C SER A 93 -8.09 11.18 4.21
N ARG A 94 -9.16 10.39 4.36
CA ARG A 94 -9.26 9.00 3.90
C ARG A 94 -9.75 8.88 2.46
N ALA A 95 -10.23 9.97 1.85
CA ALA A 95 -10.67 9.96 0.47
C ALA A 95 -9.51 9.56 -0.47
N PHE A 96 -9.83 8.83 -1.55
CA PHE A 96 -8.86 8.36 -2.54
C PHE A 96 -7.95 9.48 -3.04
N ARG A 97 -8.53 10.63 -3.38
CA ARG A 97 -7.81 11.82 -3.86
C ARG A 97 -6.72 12.33 -2.92
N ILE A 98 -6.82 12.04 -1.61
CA ILE A 98 -5.90 12.55 -0.59
C ILE A 98 -4.99 11.46 -0.05
N SER A 99 -5.56 10.30 0.27
CA SER A 99 -4.80 9.18 0.85
C SER A 99 -3.85 8.54 -0.17
N THR A 100 -4.27 8.40 -1.42
CA THR A 100 -3.49 7.73 -2.46
C THR A 100 -2.20 8.47 -2.80
N PRO A 101 -2.18 9.80 -3.03
CA PRO A 101 -0.92 10.54 -3.24
C PRO A 101 0.04 10.44 -2.07
N LYS A 102 -0.46 10.47 -0.82
CA LYS A 102 0.40 10.29 0.37
C LYS A 102 1.07 8.93 0.39
N ILE A 103 0.30 7.87 0.13
CA ILE A 103 0.80 6.49 0.06
C ILE A 103 1.81 6.35 -1.09
N TRP A 104 1.48 6.86 -2.27
CA TRP A 104 2.34 6.82 -3.45
C TRP A 104 3.68 7.52 -3.21
N ASN A 105 3.65 8.72 -2.65
CA ASN A 105 4.85 9.50 -2.39
C ASN A 105 5.74 8.89 -1.28
N SER A 106 5.16 8.08 -0.40
CA SER A 106 5.92 7.34 0.63
C SER A 106 6.67 6.11 0.09
N LEU A 107 6.37 5.68 -1.13
CA LEU A 107 7.04 4.53 -1.74
C LEU A 107 8.44 4.91 -2.22
N PRO A 108 9.44 4.01 -2.10
CA PRO A 108 10.74 4.17 -2.71
C PRO A 108 10.66 4.31 -4.24
N ALA A 109 11.56 5.10 -4.83
CA ALA A 109 11.58 5.36 -6.27
C ALA A 109 11.70 4.05 -7.09
N ASN A 110 12.55 3.12 -6.67
CA ASN A 110 12.75 1.83 -7.33
C ASN A 110 11.45 0.99 -7.44
N ILE A 111 10.52 1.16 -6.51
CA ILE A 111 9.21 0.50 -6.57
C ILE A 111 8.29 1.24 -7.54
N ARG A 112 8.22 2.59 -7.44
CA ARG A 112 7.38 3.42 -8.31
C ARG A 112 7.74 3.28 -9.79
N ASP A 113 9.03 3.14 -10.09
CA ASP A 113 9.58 3.03 -11.45
C ASP A 113 9.59 1.59 -11.99
N SER A 114 8.85 0.67 -11.35
CA SER A 114 8.74 -0.72 -11.79
C SER A 114 8.21 -0.80 -13.23
N PRO A 115 8.81 -1.64 -14.11
CA PRO A 115 8.48 -1.68 -15.53
C PRO A 115 7.11 -2.31 -15.84
N SER A 116 6.56 -3.09 -14.92
CA SER A 116 5.29 -3.78 -15.13
C SER A 116 4.47 -3.87 -13.84
N LEU A 117 3.14 -3.99 -13.99
CA LEU A 117 2.24 -4.16 -12.86
C LEU A 117 2.55 -5.40 -12.01
N PRO A 118 2.86 -6.58 -12.56
CA PRO A 118 3.25 -7.73 -11.77
C PRO A 118 4.51 -7.49 -10.94
N SER A 119 5.55 -6.88 -11.52
CA SER A 119 6.79 -6.51 -10.82
C SER A 119 6.53 -5.50 -9.71
N PHE A 120 5.74 -4.46 -9.99
CA PHE A 120 5.31 -3.47 -9.02
C PHE A 120 4.63 -4.13 -7.82
N ARG A 121 3.65 -4.99 -8.05
CA ARG A 121 2.90 -5.69 -6.98
C ARG A 121 3.80 -6.58 -6.14
N ARG A 122 4.76 -7.27 -6.76
CA ARG A 122 5.72 -8.14 -6.05
C ARG A 122 6.63 -7.30 -5.14
N HIS A 123 7.25 -6.26 -5.67
CA HIS A 123 8.15 -5.38 -4.90
C HIS A 123 7.37 -4.67 -3.77
N LEU A 124 6.17 -4.19 -4.06
CA LEU A 124 5.30 -3.53 -3.09
C LEU A 124 4.91 -4.46 -1.93
N LYS A 125 4.55 -5.72 -2.24
CA LYS A 125 4.20 -6.71 -1.21
C LYS A 125 5.40 -6.99 -0.30
N THR A 126 6.58 -7.18 -0.87
CA THR A 126 7.83 -7.40 -0.10
C THR A 126 8.13 -6.19 0.79
N HIS A 127 8.07 -4.99 0.25
CA HIS A 127 8.31 -3.75 0.99
C HIS A 127 7.34 -3.58 2.17
N TYR A 128 6.05 -3.77 1.94
CA TYR A 128 5.06 -3.66 3.01
C TYR A 128 5.14 -4.80 4.03
N PHE A 129 5.55 -5.98 3.61
CA PHE A 129 5.78 -7.10 4.52
C PHE A 129 6.94 -6.80 5.46
N GLN A 130 8.03 -6.26 4.94
CA GLN A 130 9.17 -5.81 5.73
C GLN A 130 8.78 -4.72 6.73
N LEU A 131 8.03 -3.71 6.31
CA LEU A 131 7.56 -2.65 7.20
C LEU A 131 6.58 -3.15 8.27
N ALA A 132 5.76 -4.14 7.95
CA ALA A 132 4.75 -4.66 8.87
C ALA A 132 5.32 -5.58 9.96
N TYR A 133 6.39 -6.31 9.66
CA TYR A 133 6.88 -7.39 10.52
C TYR A 133 8.38 -7.32 10.87
N LEU A 134 9.19 -6.67 10.05
CA LEU A 134 10.65 -6.64 10.22
C LEU A 134 11.17 -5.25 10.60
N SER A 135 10.33 -4.21 10.55
CA SER A 135 10.68 -2.90 11.08
C SER A 135 10.63 -2.94 12.61
N PRO A 136 11.71 -2.53 13.29
CA PRO A 136 11.76 -2.48 14.75
C PRO A 136 10.76 -1.50 15.33
#